data_cc82900c04f9b88ef7c315d377841464
#
_entry.id   cc82900c04f9b88ef7c315d377841464
#
_cell.length_a   1.000
_cell.length_b   1.000
_cell.length_c   1.000
_cell.angle_alpha   90.00
_cell.angle_beta   90.00
_cell.angle_gamma   90.00
#
_symmetry.space_group_name_H-M   'P 1'
#
loop_
_entity.id
_entity.type
_entity.pdbx_description
1 polymer ?
#
loop_
_entity_poly.entity_id
_entity_poly.type
_entity_poly.pdbx_seq_one_letter_code
_entity_poly.pdbx_strand_id
1 'polypeptide(L)'
;MGCGSSKTRDEFDEEPDTSDSNYEKQLQDNKKVTFGTGYNKDLTTDLTSNTNKFISDNTNFYKKQKKNVPFSDDRFPPNTDSFMGKFNGDYVDKCEERRKQNLDCLKISENDIEWKPIKEIYDGAKLFGDKIEKEDVTLGSIPDSYFIACLISLTEFPQLIFQLFKTVTLPDSSDKAIEIELKIDSEWKIVLLDDKIPVKKGTKEPIGARSNNKVVWGLFLEKAWAKVNGGYANICIGNPNDVFETLTPFACLPIQIANENPKTFWKNIRDSDAFDCIMTCSTDGSDKLKSKGLLNNQTYCLRSAFEKTVDENKVKLL
;
A
#
# COMPACT_ATOMS: atom_id res chain seq x y z
N MET A 1 61.08 -12.43 -21.64
CA MET A 1 61.33 -13.03 -20.31
C MET A 1 60.68 -12.09 -19.30
N GLY A 2 59.67 -12.52 -18.58
CA GLY A 2 58.98 -11.71 -17.57
C GLY A 2 57.59 -12.26 -17.33
N CYS A 3 57.48 -13.28 -16.49
CA CYS A 3 56.21 -13.89 -16.08
C CYS A 3 55.37 -12.89 -15.29
N GLY A 4 54.21 -12.62 -15.76
CA GLY A 4 53.14 -12.00 -14.98
C GLY A 4 52.37 -13.09 -14.23
N SER A 5 52.44 -13.10 -12.91
CA SER A 5 51.68 -14.01 -12.06
C SER A 5 50.21 -13.60 -12.05
N SER A 6 49.36 -14.51 -12.44
CA SER A 6 47.92 -14.48 -12.24
C SER A 6 47.63 -14.55 -10.74
N LYS A 7 47.03 -13.53 -10.16
CA LYS A 7 46.44 -13.62 -8.82
C LYS A 7 45.17 -14.44 -8.92
N THR A 8 45.14 -15.50 -8.20
CA THR A 8 44.07 -16.46 -8.04
C THR A 8 42.89 -15.87 -7.27
N ARG A 9 41.75 -16.36 -7.63
CA ARG A 9 40.37 -16.01 -7.27
C ARG A 9 39.94 -16.65 -5.94
N ASP A 10 40.72 -16.56 -4.86
CA ASP A 10 40.49 -17.29 -3.59
C ASP A 10 40.29 -16.41 -2.35
N GLU A 11 39.70 -15.19 -2.53
CA GLU A 11 39.49 -14.27 -1.38
C GLU A 11 37.99 -14.07 -1.03
N PHE A 12 37.12 -15.05 -1.25
CA PHE A 12 35.66 -14.87 -0.98
C PHE A 12 35.07 -15.88 0.00
N ASP A 13 35.85 -16.64 0.73
CA ASP A 13 35.35 -17.65 1.68
C ASP A 13 35.58 -17.30 3.17
N GLU A 14 35.62 -16.03 3.55
CA GLU A 14 35.48 -15.69 4.96
C GLU A 14 34.00 -15.77 5.36
N GLU A 15 33.68 -16.67 6.30
CA GLU A 15 32.37 -16.71 6.95
C GLU A 15 32.07 -15.34 7.56
N PRO A 16 30.85 -14.77 7.36
CA PRO A 16 30.50 -13.48 7.91
C PRO A 16 30.52 -13.55 9.44
N ASP A 17 31.18 -12.59 10.06
CA ASP A 17 31.14 -12.33 11.50
C ASP A 17 29.65 -12.18 11.94
N THR A 18 29.17 -13.13 12.74
CA THR A 18 27.79 -13.22 13.23
C THR A 18 27.52 -12.28 14.40
N SER A 19 28.35 -11.26 14.63
CA SER A 19 28.32 -10.39 15.82
C SER A 19 27.43 -9.16 15.72
N ASP A 20 26.54 -9.04 14.72
CA ASP A 20 25.57 -7.94 14.73
C ASP A 20 24.33 -8.29 15.56
N SER A 21 24.58 -8.37 16.89
CA SER A 21 23.60 -8.70 17.91
C SER A 21 22.39 -7.73 17.94
N ASN A 22 22.52 -6.53 17.35
CA ASN A 22 21.45 -5.55 17.31
C ASN A 22 20.40 -5.87 16.22
N TYR A 23 20.83 -6.37 15.05
CA TYR A 23 19.91 -6.72 13.99
C TYR A 23 19.13 -8.01 14.30
N GLU A 24 19.82 -9.03 14.82
CA GLU A 24 19.14 -10.25 15.29
C GLU A 24 18.19 -9.98 16.46
N LYS A 25 18.55 -9.06 17.34
CA LYS A 25 17.67 -8.60 18.40
C LYS A 25 16.45 -7.84 17.86
N GLN A 26 16.64 -6.95 16.89
CA GLN A 26 15.53 -6.27 16.20
C GLN A 26 14.62 -7.24 15.44
N LEU A 27 15.19 -8.24 14.76
CA LEU A 27 14.41 -9.32 14.14
C LEU A 27 13.69 -10.18 15.18
N GLN A 28 14.32 -10.46 16.33
CA GLN A 28 13.69 -11.21 17.43
C GLN A 28 12.64 -10.37 18.16
N ASP A 29 12.86 -9.07 18.33
CA ASP A 29 11.89 -8.15 18.90
C ASP A 29 10.70 -7.94 17.94
N ASN A 30 10.95 -7.85 16.63
CA ASN A 30 9.91 -7.89 15.60
C ASN A 30 9.19 -9.26 15.55
N LYS A 31 9.89 -10.39 15.78
CA LYS A 31 9.25 -11.71 15.98
C LYS A 31 8.34 -11.76 17.20
N LYS A 32 8.63 -10.98 18.26
CA LYS A 32 7.75 -10.87 19.44
C LYS A 32 6.53 -10.00 19.18
N VAL A 33 6.63 -9.07 18.23
CA VAL A 33 5.50 -8.26 17.72
C VAL A 33 4.76 -9.00 16.59
N THR A 34 5.46 -9.94 15.93
CA THR A 34 4.85 -10.83 14.97
C THR A 34 3.93 -11.82 15.67
N PHE A 35 2.65 -11.67 15.38
CA PHE A 35 1.68 -12.75 15.47
C PHE A 35 1.57 -13.35 16.86
N GLY A 36 0.61 -12.86 17.61
CA GLY A 36 0.04 -13.71 18.66
C GLY A 36 -0.11 -15.10 18.07
N THR A 37 0.41 -16.09 18.75
CA THR A 37 0.39 -17.52 18.41
C THR A 37 -1.00 -17.91 17.91
N GLY A 38 -1.21 -17.98 16.61
CA GLY A 38 -2.49 -18.29 15.98
C GLY A 38 -2.58 -17.95 14.50
N TYR A 39 -1.56 -17.40 13.87
CA TYR A 39 -1.58 -17.18 12.43
C TYR A 39 -1.23 -18.49 11.71
N ASN A 40 -2.26 -19.22 11.38
CA ASN A 40 -2.16 -20.46 10.60
C ASN A 40 -2.52 -20.16 9.15
N LYS A 41 -1.66 -20.53 8.21
CA LYS A 41 -1.86 -20.42 6.76
C LYS A 41 -3.13 -21.16 6.27
N ASP A 42 -3.70 -22.02 7.11
CA ASP A 42 -4.93 -22.79 6.85
C ASP A 42 -6.24 -21.99 7.07
N LEU A 43 -6.17 -20.69 7.42
CA LEU A 43 -7.34 -19.84 7.67
C LEU A 43 -8.12 -19.42 6.41
N THR A 44 -7.73 -19.91 5.23
CA THR A 44 -8.48 -19.64 3.99
C THR A 44 -9.88 -20.30 3.97
N THR A 45 -10.14 -21.29 4.81
CA THR A 45 -11.43 -21.98 4.86
C THR A 45 -12.42 -21.41 5.87
N ASP A 46 -11.99 -20.55 6.80
CA ASP A 46 -12.87 -20.03 7.88
C ASP A 46 -13.25 -18.54 7.70
N LEU A 47 -12.80 -17.91 6.59
CA LEU A 47 -13.11 -16.51 6.30
C LEU A 47 -14.61 -16.26 6.13
N THR A 48 -15.35 -17.22 5.57
CA THR A 48 -16.80 -17.08 5.35
C THR A 48 -17.59 -17.14 6.64
N SER A 49 -17.23 -17.97 7.61
CA SER A 49 -17.94 -18.06 8.89
C SER A 49 -17.63 -16.89 9.81
N ASN A 50 -16.37 -16.46 9.89
CA ASN A 50 -15.95 -15.29 10.67
C ASN A 50 -16.44 -13.98 10.05
N THR A 51 -16.44 -13.86 8.72
CA THR A 51 -16.99 -12.71 7.99
C THR A 51 -18.51 -12.60 8.23
N ASN A 52 -19.25 -13.72 8.20
CA ASN A 52 -20.69 -13.71 8.45
C ASN A 52 -21.03 -13.34 9.91
N LYS A 53 -20.25 -13.78 10.88
CA LYS A 53 -20.41 -13.37 12.28
C LYS A 53 -20.11 -11.88 12.47
N PHE A 54 -19.00 -11.42 11.90
CA PHE A 54 -18.60 -10.01 11.92
C PHE A 54 -19.65 -9.11 11.25
N ILE A 55 -20.23 -9.55 10.11
CA ILE A 55 -21.33 -8.87 9.40
C ILE A 55 -22.56 -8.81 10.30
N SER A 56 -22.94 -9.90 11.00
CA SER A 56 -24.14 -9.93 11.84
C SER A 56 -24.04 -8.99 13.05
N ASP A 57 -22.87 -8.92 13.67
CA ASP A 57 -22.64 -8.12 14.87
C ASP A 57 -22.63 -6.61 14.54
N ASN A 58 -22.10 -6.23 13.36
CA ASN A 58 -22.07 -4.84 12.91
C ASN A 58 -23.39 -4.37 12.27
N THR A 59 -24.17 -5.26 11.66
CA THR A 59 -25.47 -4.90 11.03
C THR A 59 -26.45 -4.27 12.02
N ASN A 60 -26.38 -4.60 13.30
CA ASN A 60 -27.27 -4.04 14.32
C ASN A 60 -26.87 -2.61 14.75
N PHE A 61 -25.61 -2.21 14.62
CA PHE A 61 -25.17 -0.85 14.93
C PHE A 61 -25.69 0.16 13.88
N TYR A 62 -25.77 -0.24 12.61
CA TYR A 62 -26.12 0.63 11.48
C TYR A 62 -27.61 0.83 11.23
N LYS A 63 -28.49 0.06 11.89
CA LYS A 63 -29.95 0.21 11.75
C LYS A 63 -30.53 1.52 12.30
N LYS A 64 -29.69 2.36 12.95
CA LYS A 64 -30.15 3.64 13.58
C LYS A 64 -29.91 4.88 12.72
N GLN A 65 -29.34 4.78 11.51
CA GLN A 65 -29.20 5.95 10.63
C GLN A 65 -30.55 6.31 9.98
N LYS A 66 -30.80 7.62 9.84
CA LYS A 66 -32.01 8.15 9.22
C LYS A 66 -32.17 7.60 7.80
N LYS A 67 -33.26 6.93 7.52
CA LYS A 67 -33.59 6.41 6.19
C LYS A 67 -33.74 7.55 5.19
N ASN A 68 -33.15 7.38 3.98
CA ASN A 68 -33.44 8.12 2.75
C ASN A 68 -32.81 9.52 2.55
N VAL A 69 -31.65 9.83 3.14
CA VAL A 69 -30.84 10.99 2.71
C VAL A 69 -29.50 10.48 2.19
N PRO A 70 -29.06 10.85 0.97
CA PRO A 70 -27.74 10.48 0.49
C PRO A 70 -26.65 10.87 1.49
N PHE A 71 -25.72 9.97 1.77
CA PHE A 71 -24.56 10.32 2.58
C PHE A 71 -23.70 11.32 1.81
N SER A 72 -23.47 12.48 2.39
CA SER A 72 -22.52 13.48 1.90
C SER A 72 -21.34 13.52 2.84
N ASP A 73 -20.14 13.38 2.28
CA ASP A 73 -18.91 13.52 3.05
C ASP A 73 -18.54 15.00 3.14
N ASP A 74 -19.12 15.73 4.08
CA ASP A 74 -18.89 17.16 4.25
C ASP A 74 -17.45 17.49 4.65
N ARG A 75 -16.69 16.50 5.15
CA ARG A 75 -15.26 16.66 5.49
C ARG A 75 -14.32 16.34 4.34
N PHE A 76 -14.83 15.68 3.30
CA PHE A 76 -14.09 15.40 2.08
C PHE A 76 -15.04 15.39 0.89
N PRO A 77 -15.67 16.56 0.60
CA PRO A 77 -16.69 16.66 -0.44
C PRO A 77 -16.09 16.34 -1.82
N PRO A 78 -16.90 15.77 -2.74
CA PRO A 78 -16.45 15.43 -4.08
C PRO A 78 -16.29 16.68 -4.96
N ASN A 79 -15.28 17.46 -4.69
CA ASN A 79 -14.97 18.71 -5.39
C ASN A 79 -13.47 18.90 -5.60
N THR A 80 -13.11 20.01 -6.21
CA THR A 80 -11.73 20.38 -6.53
C THR A 80 -10.86 20.54 -5.29
N ASP A 81 -11.38 21.05 -4.19
CA ASP A 81 -10.60 21.32 -2.98
C ASP A 81 -10.13 20.01 -2.33
N SER A 82 -10.97 18.98 -2.29
CA SER A 82 -10.59 17.63 -1.83
C SER A 82 -9.58 16.96 -2.75
N PHE A 83 -9.61 17.28 -4.04
CA PHE A 83 -8.60 16.75 -4.97
C PHE A 83 -7.27 17.48 -4.83
N MET A 84 -7.30 18.82 -4.83
CA MET A 84 -6.10 19.68 -4.84
C MET A 84 -5.44 19.84 -3.46
N GLY A 85 -5.90 19.14 -2.44
CA GLY A 85 -5.32 19.18 -1.10
C GLY A 85 -5.53 20.51 -0.39
N LYS A 86 -6.61 21.23 -0.69
CA LYS A 86 -6.98 22.48 -0.01
C LYS A 86 -7.82 22.22 1.23
N PHE A 87 -8.19 20.98 1.46
CA PHE A 87 -9.01 20.57 2.59
C PHE A 87 -8.15 20.48 3.86
N ASN A 88 -8.60 21.09 4.95
CA ASN A 88 -7.99 20.93 6.26
C ASN A 88 -8.45 19.57 6.84
N GLY A 89 -7.84 18.48 6.38
CA GLY A 89 -8.03 17.17 7.00
C GLY A 89 -7.49 17.17 8.43
N ASP A 90 -7.99 16.27 9.25
CA ASP A 90 -7.56 16.14 10.67
C ASP A 90 -6.06 15.77 10.80
N TYR A 91 -5.38 15.46 9.68
CA TYR A 91 -4.03 14.88 9.63
C TYR A 91 -3.07 15.61 8.68
N VAL A 92 -3.41 16.79 8.22
CA VAL A 92 -2.56 17.53 7.28
C VAL A 92 -1.24 17.86 7.96
N ASP A 93 -0.16 17.24 7.48
CA ASP A 93 1.17 17.77 7.67
C ASP A 93 1.18 19.19 7.09
N LYS A 94 1.30 20.17 7.98
CA LYS A 94 1.22 21.60 7.64
C LYS A 94 2.47 22.11 6.90
N CYS A 95 3.28 21.21 6.33
CA CYS A 95 4.45 21.57 5.56
C CYS A 95 4.04 22.08 4.18
N GLU A 96 3.95 23.42 4.04
CA GLU A 96 3.67 24.08 2.76
C GLU A 96 4.66 23.69 1.67
N GLU A 97 5.90 23.38 2.03
CA GLU A 97 6.94 22.96 1.10
C GLU A 97 6.65 21.57 0.48
N ARG A 98 6.21 20.60 1.31
CA ARG A 98 5.75 19.28 0.84
C ARG A 98 4.53 19.40 -0.07
N ARG A 99 3.58 20.26 0.29
CA ARG A 99 2.41 20.55 -0.53
C ARG A 99 2.76 21.12 -1.90
N LYS A 100 3.71 22.04 -1.95
CA LYS A 100 4.19 22.61 -3.22
C LYS A 100 4.86 21.55 -4.08
N GLN A 101 5.74 20.71 -3.51
CA GLN A 101 6.37 19.59 -4.22
C GLN A 101 5.33 18.61 -4.78
N ASN A 102 4.30 18.27 -4.00
CA ASN A 102 3.22 17.39 -4.43
C ASN A 102 2.43 17.98 -5.60
N LEU A 103 2.09 19.27 -5.55
CA LEU A 103 1.39 19.96 -6.65
C LEU A 103 2.23 20.00 -7.92
N ASP A 104 3.55 20.20 -7.81
CA ASP A 104 4.47 20.18 -8.96
C ASP A 104 4.56 18.77 -9.61
N CYS A 105 4.36 17.71 -8.82
CA CYS A 105 4.30 16.35 -9.32
C CYS A 105 2.96 15.99 -9.96
N LEU A 106 1.87 16.60 -9.51
CA LEU A 106 0.53 16.37 -10.01
C LEU A 106 0.30 17.11 -11.33
N LYS A 107 0.47 16.43 -12.45
CA LYS A 107 0.30 17.01 -13.82
C LYS A 107 -1.17 17.02 -14.27
N ILE A 108 -2.09 17.38 -13.39
CA ILE A 108 -3.53 17.37 -13.63
C ILE A 108 -4.10 18.74 -13.30
N SER A 109 -4.84 19.34 -14.22
CA SER A 109 -5.51 20.62 -14.03
C SER A 109 -6.82 20.43 -13.24
N GLU A 110 -7.17 21.40 -12.39
CA GLU A 110 -8.45 21.45 -11.68
C GLU A 110 -9.66 21.32 -12.62
N ASN A 111 -9.54 21.84 -13.84
CA ASN A 111 -10.61 21.83 -14.84
C ASN A 111 -10.81 20.46 -15.50
N ASP A 112 -9.87 19.52 -15.32
CA ASP A 112 -9.88 18.20 -15.92
C ASP A 112 -10.44 17.12 -14.99
N ILE A 113 -11.01 17.54 -13.85
CA ILE A 113 -11.51 16.63 -12.82
C ILE A 113 -13.04 16.65 -12.79
N GLU A 114 -13.61 15.47 -12.70
CA GLU A 114 -15.01 15.22 -12.45
C GLU A 114 -15.15 14.13 -11.36
N TRP A 115 -16.17 14.16 -10.54
CA TRP A 115 -16.43 13.13 -9.55
C TRP A 115 -17.65 12.30 -9.95
N LYS A 116 -17.50 10.99 -9.96
CA LYS A 116 -18.58 10.07 -10.35
C LYS A 116 -18.77 8.97 -9.30
N PRO A 117 -20.03 8.57 -9.05
CA PRO A 117 -20.30 7.38 -8.27
C PRO A 117 -19.57 6.16 -8.84
N ILE A 118 -19.03 5.30 -7.97
CA ILE A 118 -18.25 4.13 -8.39
C ILE A 118 -19.01 3.21 -9.34
N LYS A 119 -20.34 3.07 -9.16
CA LYS A 119 -21.21 2.26 -10.02
C LYS A 119 -21.39 2.83 -11.44
N GLU A 120 -21.22 4.14 -11.61
CA GLU A 120 -21.18 4.76 -12.94
C GLU A 120 -19.86 4.53 -13.65
N ILE A 121 -18.75 4.41 -12.90
CA ILE A 121 -17.41 4.15 -13.42
C ILE A 121 -17.30 2.68 -13.85
N TYR A 122 -17.66 1.77 -12.95
CA TYR A 122 -17.59 0.32 -13.15
C TYR A 122 -19.00 -0.28 -12.99
N ASP A 123 -19.64 -0.59 -14.10
CA ASP A 123 -20.90 -1.34 -14.10
C ASP A 123 -20.69 -2.72 -13.48
N GLY A 124 -21.50 -3.04 -12.45
CA GLY A 124 -21.32 -4.26 -11.65
C GLY A 124 -20.14 -4.25 -10.70
N ALA A 125 -19.65 -3.06 -10.28
CA ALA A 125 -18.59 -2.93 -9.28
C ALA A 125 -18.90 -3.72 -8.01
N LYS A 126 -17.87 -4.39 -7.48
CA LYS A 126 -17.88 -5.07 -6.18
C LYS A 126 -16.82 -4.44 -5.29
N LEU A 127 -17.12 -4.27 -4.00
CA LEU A 127 -16.10 -3.81 -3.06
C LEU A 127 -14.97 -4.83 -2.98
N PHE A 128 -15.31 -6.11 -2.82
CA PHE A 128 -14.39 -7.24 -2.84
C PHE A 128 -14.86 -8.28 -3.86
N GLY A 129 -13.90 -8.96 -4.48
CA GLY A 129 -14.14 -10.17 -5.28
C GLY A 129 -14.27 -11.43 -4.39
N ASP A 130 -14.21 -12.59 -5.01
CA ASP A 130 -14.19 -13.87 -4.28
C ASP A 130 -12.90 -14.03 -3.46
N LYS A 131 -11.83 -13.38 -3.89
CA LYS A 131 -10.52 -13.25 -3.22
C LYS A 131 -9.95 -11.86 -3.50
N ILE A 132 -9.00 -11.45 -2.67
CA ILE A 132 -8.20 -10.24 -2.91
C ILE A 132 -6.97 -10.63 -3.72
N GLU A 133 -6.75 -9.95 -4.84
CA GLU A 133 -5.65 -10.21 -5.75
C GLU A 133 -4.89 -8.92 -6.08
N LYS A 134 -3.62 -9.05 -6.46
CA LYS A 134 -2.79 -7.89 -6.85
C LYS A 134 -3.34 -7.17 -8.09
N GLU A 135 -4.09 -7.86 -8.93
CA GLU A 135 -4.74 -7.35 -10.13
C GLU A 135 -5.94 -6.45 -9.82
N ASP A 136 -6.45 -6.47 -8.59
CA ASP A 136 -7.58 -5.63 -8.15
C ASP A 136 -7.22 -4.14 -8.16
N VAL A 137 -5.93 -3.80 -8.02
CA VAL A 137 -5.47 -2.42 -7.94
C VAL A 137 -4.27 -2.17 -8.85
N THR A 138 -4.33 -1.07 -9.60
CA THR A 138 -3.24 -0.60 -10.45
C THR A 138 -3.04 0.90 -10.29
N LEU A 139 -1.83 1.35 -10.51
CA LEU A 139 -1.46 2.76 -10.46
C LEU A 139 -2.24 3.56 -11.51
N GLY A 140 -2.79 4.70 -11.10
CA GLY A 140 -3.48 5.65 -11.99
C GLY A 140 -2.55 6.74 -12.52
N SER A 141 -3.10 7.96 -12.62
CA SER A 141 -2.35 9.15 -13.06
C SER A 141 -1.74 9.94 -11.90
N ILE A 142 -2.11 9.61 -10.65
CA ILE A 142 -1.46 10.14 -9.45
C ILE A 142 -0.15 9.37 -9.23
N PRO A 143 0.99 10.05 -9.01
CA PRO A 143 2.28 9.38 -8.88
C PRO A 143 2.52 8.84 -7.45
N ASP A 144 1.56 8.12 -6.90
CA ASP A 144 1.56 7.54 -5.55
C ASP A 144 1.98 6.07 -5.53
N SER A 145 2.94 5.71 -6.36
CA SER A 145 3.44 4.33 -6.47
C SER A 145 3.82 3.69 -5.14
N TYR A 146 4.28 4.49 -4.17
CA TYR A 146 4.60 4.02 -2.83
C TYR A 146 3.36 3.45 -2.12
N PHE A 147 2.19 4.08 -2.30
CA PHE A 147 0.92 3.63 -1.74
C PHE A 147 0.43 2.36 -2.44
N ILE A 148 0.38 2.39 -3.76
CA ILE A 148 -0.08 1.25 -4.58
C ILE A 148 0.82 0.02 -4.37
N ALA A 149 2.14 0.18 -4.28
CA ALA A 149 3.05 -0.92 -3.98
C ALA A 149 2.77 -1.56 -2.60
N CYS A 150 2.46 -0.75 -1.58
CA CYS A 150 2.05 -1.25 -0.27
C CYS A 150 0.74 -2.05 -0.36
N LEU A 151 -0.27 -1.55 -1.09
CA LEU A 151 -1.52 -2.28 -1.29
C LEU A 151 -1.30 -3.63 -1.98
N ILE A 152 -0.46 -3.65 -3.03
CA ILE A 152 -0.11 -4.89 -3.74
C ILE A 152 0.63 -5.86 -2.80
N SER A 153 1.56 -5.37 -1.98
CA SER A 153 2.26 -6.22 -1.01
C SER A 153 1.30 -6.80 0.04
N LEU A 154 0.30 -6.02 0.47
CA LEU A 154 -0.72 -6.49 1.41
C LEU A 154 -1.66 -7.56 0.82
N THR A 155 -1.75 -7.71 -0.51
CA THR A 155 -2.58 -8.78 -1.11
C THR A 155 -2.08 -10.20 -0.79
N GLU A 156 -0.85 -10.35 -0.33
CA GLU A 156 -0.34 -11.63 0.17
C GLU A 156 -0.94 -12.00 1.54
N PHE A 157 -1.51 -11.01 2.23
CA PHE A 157 -2.16 -11.14 3.54
C PHE A 157 -3.56 -10.52 3.48
N PRO A 158 -4.51 -11.10 2.71
CA PRO A 158 -5.81 -10.51 2.40
C PRO A 158 -6.61 -10.06 3.64
N GLN A 159 -6.47 -10.78 4.74
CA GLN A 159 -7.15 -10.48 6.00
C GLN A 159 -6.73 -9.13 6.59
N LEU A 160 -5.50 -8.64 6.34
CA LEU A 160 -5.08 -7.32 6.78
C LEU A 160 -5.87 -6.23 6.02
N ILE A 161 -6.17 -6.47 4.74
CA ILE A 161 -7.02 -5.57 3.95
C ILE A 161 -8.48 -5.66 4.40
N PHE A 162 -9.02 -6.88 4.57
CA PHE A 162 -10.40 -7.06 5.02
C PHE A 162 -10.69 -6.40 6.36
N GLN A 163 -9.77 -6.47 7.32
CA GLN A 163 -9.94 -5.90 8.66
C GLN A 163 -10.10 -4.37 8.65
N LEU A 164 -9.54 -3.70 7.64
CA LEU A 164 -9.67 -2.25 7.49
C LEU A 164 -11.11 -1.83 7.16
N PHE A 165 -11.87 -2.68 6.47
CA PHE A 165 -13.21 -2.34 6.03
C PHE A 165 -14.27 -2.75 7.05
N LYS A 166 -15.05 -1.79 7.51
CA LYS A 166 -16.25 -2.05 8.30
C LYS A 166 -17.49 -2.22 7.40
N THR A 167 -17.42 -1.68 6.18
CA THR A 167 -18.37 -1.92 5.10
C THR A 167 -17.79 -3.03 4.20
N VAL A 168 -18.51 -4.13 4.02
CA VAL A 168 -18.03 -5.30 3.27
C VAL A 168 -18.66 -5.45 1.87
N THR A 169 -19.70 -4.68 1.60
CA THR A 169 -20.34 -4.61 0.28
C THR A 169 -20.57 -3.16 -0.11
N LEU A 170 -20.51 -2.87 -1.41
CA LEU A 170 -20.89 -1.54 -1.89
C LEU A 170 -22.37 -1.27 -1.53
N PRO A 171 -22.66 -0.11 -0.94
CA PRO A 171 -24.04 0.26 -0.64
C PRO A 171 -24.92 0.24 -1.91
N ASP A 172 -26.14 -0.27 -1.78
CA ASP A 172 -27.10 -0.27 -2.90
C ASP A 172 -27.61 1.13 -3.21
N SER A 173 -27.62 1.99 -2.22
CA SER A 173 -28.03 3.38 -2.32
C SER A 173 -26.93 4.30 -1.77
N SER A 174 -26.83 5.52 -2.29
CA SER A 174 -25.87 6.55 -1.89
C SER A 174 -26.09 7.10 -0.46
N ASP A 175 -27.06 6.57 0.29
CA ASP A 175 -27.38 6.99 1.65
C ASP A 175 -26.49 6.40 2.74
N LYS A 176 -25.55 5.53 2.38
CA LYS A 176 -24.63 4.89 3.32
C LYS A 176 -23.19 5.23 3.01
N ALA A 177 -22.43 5.52 4.06
CA ALA A 177 -20.99 5.69 3.97
C ALA A 177 -20.27 4.34 3.75
N ILE A 178 -19.12 4.41 3.10
CA ILE A 178 -18.13 3.35 3.12
C ILE A 178 -17.19 3.66 4.30
N GLU A 179 -17.07 2.70 5.19
CA GLU A 179 -16.36 2.86 6.45
C GLU A 179 -15.06 2.07 6.43
N ILE A 180 -13.95 2.76 6.62
CA ILE A 180 -12.61 2.20 6.63
C ILE A 180 -11.93 2.60 7.94
N GLU A 181 -11.32 1.64 8.62
CA GLU A 181 -10.57 1.88 9.84
C GLU A 181 -9.08 2.01 9.51
N LEU A 182 -8.51 3.15 9.85
CA LEU A 182 -7.09 3.45 9.67
C LEU A 182 -6.44 3.78 11.00
N LYS A 183 -5.16 3.44 11.16
CA LYS A 183 -4.38 3.79 12.35
C LYS A 183 -3.76 5.16 12.16
N ILE A 184 -4.29 6.15 12.88
CA ILE A 184 -3.93 7.56 12.76
C ILE A 184 -3.56 8.08 14.14
N ASP A 185 -2.38 8.70 14.25
CA ASP A 185 -1.79 9.11 15.55
C ASP A 185 -1.73 7.95 16.55
N SER A 186 -1.36 6.76 16.07
CA SER A 186 -1.29 5.51 16.85
C SER A 186 -2.62 4.96 17.36
N GLU A 187 -3.75 5.53 16.94
CA GLU A 187 -5.10 5.10 17.29
C GLU A 187 -5.87 4.63 16.06
N TRP A 188 -6.65 3.56 16.19
CA TRP A 188 -7.55 3.11 15.13
C TRP A 188 -8.79 4.01 15.05
N LYS A 189 -9.00 4.65 13.90
CA LYS A 189 -10.09 5.60 13.67
C LYS A 189 -10.87 5.25 12.42
N ILE A 190 -12.20 5.39 12.48
CA ILE A 190 -13.07 5.13 11.34
C ILE A 190 -13.10 6.37 10.43
N VAL A 191 -12.74 6.15 9.17
CA VAL A 191 -12.83 7.12 8.08
C VAL A 191 -14.07 6.81 7.26
N LEU A 192 -14.99 7.77 7.20
CA LEU A 192 -16.22 7.67 6.41
C LEU A 192 -15.99 8.24 5.02
N LEU A 193 -16.45 7.55 3.98
CA LEU A 193 -16.32 7.97 2.58
C LEU A 193 -17.68 7.88 1.87
N ASP A 194 -17.93 8.82 0.96
CA ASP A 194 -18.96 8.64 -0.05
C ASP A 194 -18.44 7.73 -1.19
N ASP A 195 -19.33 7.33 -2.08
CA ASP A 195 -19.07 6.40 -3.18
C ASP A 195 -18.46 7.07 -4.44
N LYS A 196 -18.14 8.37 -4.39
CA LYS A 196 -17.67 9.12 -5.54
C LYS A 196 -16.16 9.09 -5.64
N ILE A 197 -15.66 8.85 -6.85
CA ILE A 197 -14.24 8.76 -7.19
C ILE A 197 -13.90 9.83 -8.23
N PRO A 198 -12.72 10.50 -8.14
CA PRO A 198 -12.31 11.47 -9.14
C PRO A 198 -11.93 10.78 -10.44
N VAL A 199 -12.49 11.25 -11.55
CA VAL A 199 -12.25 10.77 -12.91
C VAL A 199 -11.79 11.91 -13.81
N LYS A 200 -11.16 11.57 -14.93
CA LYS A 200 -10.90 12.55 -15.98
C LYS A 200 -12.21 13.05 -16.55
N LYS A 201 -12.35 14.37 -16.62
CA LYS A 201 -13.58 15.04 -17.05
C LYS A 201 -14.10 14.50 -18.39
N GLY A 202 -15.40 14.23 -18.43
CA GLY A 202 -16.08 13.67 -19.59
C GLY A 202 -15.78 12.19 -19.86
N THR A 203 -15.11 11.50 -18.94
CA THR A 203 -14.77 10.08 -19.06
C THR A 203 -15.25 9.28 -17.86
N LYS A 204 -14.98 7.98 -17.86
CA LYS A 204 -15.11 7.09 -16.72
C LYS A 204 -13.75 6.60 -16.21
N GLU A 205 -12.66 7.24 -16.61
CA GLU A 205 -11.31 6.85 -16.23
C GLU A 205 -10.94 7.44 -14.87
N PRO A 206 -10.75 6.63 -13.81
CA PRO A 206 -10.27 7.13 -12.52
C PRO A 206 -8.91 7.80 -12.66
N ILE A 207 -8.72 8.92 -11.95
CA ILE A 207 -7.44 9.64 -11.93
C ILE A 207 -6.47 8.94 -10.98
N GLY A 208 -6.93 8.51 -9.82
CA GLY A 208 -6.19 7.69 -8.88
C GLY A 208 -6.12 6.22 -9.26
N ALA A 209 -6.05 5.37 -8.26
CA ALA A 209 -6.02 3.91 -8.42
C ALA A 209 -7.14 3.41 -9.35
N ARG A 210 -6.85 2.35 -10.09
CA ARG A 210 -7.77 1.72 -11.05
C ARG A 210 -7.94 0.26 -10.73
N SER A 211 -9.07 -0.28 -11.16
CA SER A 211 -9.37 -1.71 -11.12
C SER A 211 -9.48 -2.28 -12.53
N ASN A 212 -8.88 -3.45 -12.76
CA ASN A 212 -8.98 -4.17 -14.03
C ASN A 212 -10.16 -5.16 -14.06
N ASN A 213 -10.68 -5.54 -12.89
CA ASN A 213 -11.69 -6.58 -12.72
C ASN A 213 -12.98 -6.09 -12.03
N LYS A 214 -13.14 -4.76 -11.87
CA LYS A 214 -14.27 -4.10 -11.21
C LYS A 214 -14.34 -4.36 -9.69
N VAL A 215 -13.29 -4.87 -9.08
CA VAL A 215 -13.11 -4.95 -7.64
C VAL A 215 -12.46 -3.65 -7.17
N VAL A 216 -13.06 -2.93 -6.22
CA VAL A 216 -12.76 -1.51 -6.02
C VAL A 216 -12.26 -1.14 -4.61
N TRP A 217 -11.91 -2.13 -3.78
CA TRP A 217 -11.39 -1.88 -2.43
C TRP A 217 -10.15 -0.97 -2.45
N GLY A 218 -9.25 -1.14 -3.44
CA GLY A 218 -8.02 -0.35 -3.54
C GLY A 218 -8.30 1.13 -3.81
N LEU A 219 -9.34 1.45 -4.61
CA LEU A 219 -9.73 2.83 -4.90
C LEU A 219 -10.27 3.52 -3.63
N PHE A 220 -11.01 2.79 -2.78
CA PHE A 220 -11.51 3.35 -1.53
C PHE A 220 -10.42 3.46 -0.46
N LEU A 221 -9.43 2.58 -0.43
CA LEU A 221 -8.26 2.76 0.45
C LEU A 221 -7.44 3.98 0.02
N GLU A 222 -7.22 4.20 -1.28
CA GLU A 222 -6.56 5.40 -1.77
C GLU A 222 -7.37 6.66 -1.43
N LYS A 223 -8.71 6.63 -1.59
CA LYS A 223 -9.56 7.76 -1.19
C LYS A 223 -9.49 8.05 0.31
N ALA A 224 -9.49 7.00 1.14
CA ALA A 224 -9.32 7.15 2.58
C ALA A 224 -7.94 7.76 2.92
N TRP A 225 -6.89 7.30 2.25
CA TRP A 225 -5.55 7.83 2.37
C TRP A 225 -5.47 9.31 1.94
N ALA A 226 -6.09 9.65 0.80
CA ALA A 226 -6.19 11.04 0.35
C ALA A 226 -6.94 11.91 1.37
N LYS A 227 -8.06 11.42 1.92
CA LYS A 227 -8.84 12.16 2.92
C LYS A 227 -8.04 12.47 4.18
N VAL A 228 -7.33 11.49 4.75
CA VAL A 228 -6.55 11.71 5.98
C VAL A 228 -5.33 12.60 5.73
N ASN A 229 -4.83 12.66 4.51
CA ASN A 229 -3.77 13.57 4.08
C ASN A 229 -4.28 14.91 3.51
N GLY A 230 -5.59 15.17 3.56
CA GLY A 230 -6.20 16.44 3.15
C GLY A 230 -6.41 16.62 1.67
N GLY A 231 -6.17 15.61 0.83
CA GLY A 231 -6.45 15.63 -0.61
C GLY A 231 -5.58 14.70 -1.44
N TYR A 232 -6.04 14.39 -2.65
CA TYR A 232 -5.29 13.53 -3.56
C TYR A 232 -3.95 14.15 -4.01
N ALA A 233 -3.87 15.46 -4.14
CA ALA A 233 -2.61 16.12 -4.44
C ALA A 233 -1.56 15.91 -3.34
N ASN A 234 -1.99 15.76 -2.10
CA ASN A 234 -1.08 15.61 -0.95
C ASN A 234 -0.47 14.21 -0.83
N ILE A 235 -0.99 13.22 -1.58
CA ILE A 235 -0.47 11.86 -1.57
C ILE A 235 0.42 11.53 -2.78
N CYS A 236 0.75 12.52 -3.63
CA CYS A 236 1.63 12.30 -4.79
C CYS A 236 3.04 11.84 -4.40
N ILE A 237 3.53 12.29 -3.26
CA ILE A 237 4.84 11.90 -2.70
C ILE A 237 4.63 11.44 -1.27
N GLY A 238 5.14 10.27 -0.93
CA GLY A 238 5.01 9.71 0.40
C GLY A 238 6.01 8.61 0.68
N ASN A 239 5.88 7.98 1.83
CA ASN A 239 6.77 6.96 2.33
C ASN A 239 5.99 5.65 2.55
N PRO A 240 6.46 4.49 2.06
CA PRO A 240 5.85 3.20 2.35
C PRO A 240 5.67 2.91 3.85
N ASN A 241 6.59 3.39 4.69
CA ASN A 241 6.49 3.18 6.15
C ASN A 241 5.21 3.79 6.72
N ASP A 242 4.90 5.05 6.34
CA ASP A 242 3.71 5.75 6.82
C ASP A 242 2.43 5.00 6.40
N VAL A 243 2.45 4.40 5.19
CA VAL A 243 1.34 3.60 4.68
C VAL A 243 1.16 2.32 5.50
N PHE A 244 2.24 1.54 5.68
CA PHE A 244 2.15 0.29 6.44
C PHE A 244 1.77 0.54 7.90
N GLU A 245 2.32 1.58 8.54
CA GLU A 245 1.97 1.95 9.92
C GLU A 245 0.50 2.38 10.05
N THR A 246 -0.07 2.97 8.99
CA THR A 246 -1.49 3.35 8.95
C THR A 246 -2.42 2.18 8.66
N LEU A 247 -2.01 1.26 7.78
CA LEU A 247 -2.84 0.14 7.32
C LEU A 247 -2.66 -1.14 8.14
N THR A 248 -1.63 -1.21 8.99
CA THR A 248 -1.31 -2.43 9.75
C THR A 248 -1.01 -2.12 11.21
N PRO A 249 -1.12 -3.09 12.11
CA PRO A 249 -0.69 -2.94 13.49
C PRO A 249 0.84 -3.01 13.67
N PHE A 250 1.60 -3.24 12.58
CA PHE A 250 3.02 -3.53 12.64
C PHE A 250 3.86 -2.26 12.53
N ALA A 251 5.06 -2.32 13.13
CA ALA A 251 6.10 -1.32 12.91
C ALA A 251 6.88 -1.64 11.64
N CYS A 252 7.34 -0.59 10.95
CA CYS A 252 8.17 -0.71 9.77
C CYS A 252 9.65 -0.54 10.11
N LEU A 253 10.50 -1.27 9.39
CA LEU A 253 11.94 -1.13 9.48
C LEU A 253 12.50 -0.60 8.15
N PRO A 254 12.79 0.71 8.03
CA PRO A 254 13.42 1.26 6.84
C PRO A 254 14.90 0.89 6.79
N ILE A 255 15.36 0.36 5.65
CA ILE A 255 16.75 -0.02 5.42
C ILE A 255 17.33 0.84 4.31
N GLN A 256 18.43 1.54 4.59
CA GLN A 256 19.18 2.31 3.60
C GLN A 256 20.22 1.42 2.93
N ILE A 257 19.90 0.89 1.76
CA ILE A 257 20.73 -0.11 1.03
C ILE A 257 22.17 0.37 0.82
N ALA A 258 22.38 1.68 0.58
CA ALA A 258 23.71 2.25 0.35
C ALA A 258 24.68 2.06 1.55
N ASN A 259 24.15 1.85 2.74
CA ASN A 259 24.93 1.69 3.98
C ASN A 259 25.14 0.21 4.35
N GLU A 260 24.53 -0.70 3.59
CA GLU A 260 24.50 -2.12 3.92
C GLU A 260 25.63 -2.90 3.24
N ASN A 261 26.20 -3.88 3.97
CA ASN A 261 27.06 -4.88 3.35
C ASN A 261 26.20 -5.77 2.42
N PRO A 262 26.56 -5.94 1.12
CA PRO A 262 25.72 -6.67 0.17
C PRO A 262 25.44 -8.13 0.56
N LYS A 263 26.36 -8.82 1.24
CA LYS A 263 26.15 -10.21 1.67
C LYS A 263 25.14 -10.27 2.83
N THR A 264 25.33 -9.44 3.84
CA THR A 264 24.43 -9.33 4.99
C THR A 264 23.05 -8.86 4.55
N PHE A 265 22.98 -7.84 3.68
CA PHE A 265 21.73 -7.34 3.14
C PHE A 265 20.96 -8.43 2.39
N TRP A 266 21.64 -9.21 1.54
CA TRP A 266 21.00 -10.33 0.84
C TRP A 266 20.45 -11.39 1.81
N LYS A 267 21.26 -11.77 2.82
CA LYS A 267 20.79 -12.69 3.87
C LYS A 267 19.54 -12.16 4.55
N ASN A 268 19.56 -10.89 4.95
CA ASN A 268 18.44 -10.26 5.65
C ASN A 268 17.16 -10.25 4.82
N ILE A 269 17.24 -9.88 3.53
CA ILE A 269 16.07 -9.90 2.62
C ILE A 269 15.51 -11.32 2.47
N ARG A 270 16.38 -12.31 2.26
CA ARG A 270 15.97 -13.70 2.12
C ARG A 270 15.35 -14.26 3.41
N ASP A 271 15.93 -13.92 4.56
CA ASP A 271 15.40 -14.35 5.85
C ASP A 271 14.06 -13.66 6.14
N SER A 272 13.90 -12.38 5.77
CA SER A 272 12.62 -11.67 5.86
C SER A 272 11.54 -12.31 4.98
N ASP A 273 11.88 -12.70 3.74
CA ASP A 273 10.97 -13.46 2.86
C ASP A 273 10.56 -14.80 3.48
N ALA A 274 11.53 -15.54 4.02
CA ALA A 274 11.27 -16.83 4.70
C ALA A 274 10.39 -16.70 5.96
N PHE A 275 10.31 -15.50 6.55
CA PHE A 275 9.45 -15.18 7.69
C PHE A 275 8.13 -14.49 7.29
N ASP A 276 7.78 -14.52 6.02
CA ASP A 276 6.57 -13.89 5.49
C ASP A 276 6.49 -12.38 5.83
N CYS A 277 7.64 -11.66 5.85
CA CYS A 277 7.63 -10.22 6.05
C CYS A 277 7.13 -9.50 4.80
N ILE A 278 6.28 -8.49 4.98
CA ILE A 278 5.82 -7.63 3.89
C ILE A 278 6.94 -6.66 3.53
N MET A 279 7.33 -6.62 2.27
CA MET A 279 8.47 -5.82 1.84
C MET A 279 8.14 -4.97 0.61
N THR A 280 8.70 -3.75 0.58
CA THR A 280 8.76 -2.89 -0.60
C THR A 280 10.18 -2.38 -0.81
N CYS A 281 10.51 -1.98 -2.02
CA CYS A 281 11.77 -1.29 -2.31
C CYS A 281 11.50 -0.07 -3.18
N SER A 282 12.26 0.99 -2.95
CA SER A 282 12.14 2.25 -3.70
C SER A 282 13.43 2.58 -4.42
N THR A 283 13.30 3.11 -5.63
CA THR A 283 14.44 3.66 -6.39
C THR A 283 14.61 5.14 -6.10
N ASP A 284 15.84 5.61 -6.15
CA ASP A 284 16.15 7.02 -6.09
C ASP A 284 15.89 7.74 -7.43
N GLY A 285 16.10 9.06 -7.46
CA GLY A 285 15.95 9.88 -8.67
C GLY A 285 17.05 9.70 -9.72
N SER A 286 18.01 8.77 -9.53
CA SER A 286 19.14 8.59 -10.44
C SER A 286 18.78 7.74 -11.66
N ASP A 287 19.36 8.11 -12.82
CA ASP A 287 19.17 7.35 -14.06
C ASP A 287 19.97 6.03 -14.13
N LYS A 288 20.74 5.72 -13.09
CA LYS A 288 21.63 4.54 -13.06
C LYS A 288 20.87 3.21 -13.21
N LEU A 289 19.62 3.17 -12.78
CA LEU A 289 18.79 1.96 -12.80
C LEU A 289 17.95 1.81 -14.06
N LYS A 290 17.83 2.85 -14.89
CA LYS A 290 17.06 2.80 -16.16
C LYS A 290 17.55 1.71 -17.10
N SER A 291 18.87 1.53 -17.20
CA SER A 291 19.47 0.45 -18.03
C SER A 291 19.12 -0.95 -17.53
N LYS A 292 18.65 -1.09 -16.31
CA LYS A 292 18.18 -2.34 -15.69
C LYS A 292 16.66 -2.48 -15.73
N GLY A 293 15.95 -1.56 -16.38
CA GLY A 293 14.51 -1.60 -16.52
C GLY A 293 13.73 -1.02 -15.33
N LEU A 294 14.40 -0.36 -14.37
CA LEU A 294 13.75 0.26 -13.22
C LEU A 294 13.52 1.74 -13.46
N LEU A 295 12.33 2.22 -13.09
CA LEU A 295 11.96 3.64 -13.16
C LEU A 295 12.55 4.40 -11.97
N ASN A 296 12.80 5.70 -12.16
CA ASN A 296 13.27 6.59 -11.09
C ASN A 296 12.11 6.98 -10.16
N ASN A 297 12.42 7.20 -8.88
CA ASN A 297 11.44 7.61 -7.87
C ASN A 297 10.20 6.71 -7.86
N GLN A 298 10.41 5.41 -8.01
CA GLN A 298 9.35 4.43 -8.06
C GLN A 298 9.47 3.45 -6.90
N THR A 299 8.34 3.11 -6.28
CA THR A 299 8.27 2.04 -5.29
C THR A 299 7.71 0.78 -5.94
N TYR A 300 8.30 -0.35 -5.59
CA TYR A 300 7.97 -1.69 -6.06
C TYR A 300 7.60 -2.57 -4.88
N CYS A 301 6.63 -3.45 -5.07
CA CYS A 301 6.37 -4.56 -4.18
C CYS A 301 7.50 -5.59 -4.33
N LEU A 302 8.11 -6.01 -3.23
CA LEU A 302 9.10 -7.07 -3.20
C LEU A 302 8.42 -8.32 -2.66
N ARG A 303 8.18 -9.30 -3.54
CA ARG A 303 7.34 -10.47 -3.22
C ARG A 303 8.13 -11.67 -2.75
N SER A 304 9.34 -11.84 -3.26
CA SER A 304 10.17 -12.96 -2.85
C SER A 304 11.65 -12.70 -3.12
N ALA A 305 12.52 -13.40 -2.39
CA ALA A 305 13.98 -13.35 -2.53
C ALA A 305 14.55 -14.76 -2.58
N PHE A 306 15.06 -15.17 -3.74
CA PHE A 306 15.61 -16.52 -3.90
C PHE A 306 16.86 -16.57 -4.76
N GLU A 307 17.65 -17.63 -4.61
CA GLU A 307 18.82 -17.92 -5.43
C GLU A 307 18.49 -19.00 -6.44
N LYS A 308 18.90 -18.79 -7.69
CA LYS A 308 18.79 -19.77 -8.76
C LYS A 308 20.16 -19.99 -9.39
N THR A 309 20.51 -21.25 -9.70
CA THR A 309 21.69 -21.55 -10.48
C THR A 309 21.34 -21.50 -11.96
N VAL A 310 22.04 -20.67 -12.71
CA VAL A 310 21.92 -20.54 -14.17
C VAL A 310 23.34 -20.67 -14.74
N ASP A 311 23.55 -21.64 -15.60
CA ASP A 311 24.84 -21.91 -16.23
C ASP A 311 26.01 -21.95 -15.21
N GLU A 312 25.87 -22.72 -14.14
CA GLU A 312 26.78 -22.88 -13.01
C GLU A 312 26.96 -21.63 -12.12
N ASN A 313 26.36 -20.51 -12.47
CA ASN A 313 26.41 -19.28 -11.66
C ASN A 313 25.20 -19.15 -10.76
N LYS A 314 25.44 -18.80 -9.50
CA LYS A 314 24.34 -18.43 -8.57
C LYS A 314 23.86 -17.02 -8.89
N VAL A 315 22.60 -16.89 -9.24
CA VAL A 315 21.92 -15.62 -9.49
C VAL A 315 20.91 -15.35 -8.37
N LYS A 316 20.97 -14.14 -7.81
CA LYS A 316 20.05 -13.65 -6.79
C LYS A 316 18.91 -12.93 -7.49
N LEU A 317 17.68 -13.28 -7.15
CA LEU A 317 16.45 -12.75 -7.76
C LEU A 317 15.54 -12.16 -6.66
N LEU A 318 14.96 -11.02 -6.98
CA LEU A 318 13.96 -10.30 -6.18
C LEU A 318 12.70 -10.09 -7.00
#